data_e14e1b3f9a031100cde82d53438af00d
#
_entry.id   e14e1b3f9a031100cde82d53438af00d
#
_cell.length_a   1.000
_cell.length_b   1.000
_cell.length_c   1.000
_cell.angle_alpha   90.00
_cell.angle_beta   90.00
_cell.angle_gamma   90.00
#
_symmetry.space_group_name_H-M   'P 1'
#
loop_
_entity.id
_entity.type
_entity.pdbx_description
1 polymer ?
#
loop_
_entity_poly.entity_id
_entity_poly.type
_entity_poly.pdbx_seq_one_letter_code
_entity_poly.pdbx_strand_id
1 'polypeptide(L)'
;MLNKDNLNIAVIGVLNPDEKIELTERMVTAEIIKHNATIVSGLALGCDSIAHKTALEKGAKTIVILPSTLDCILPKENVGLAEEIVEAGGLLISEYYEAPKSRNDMVSRFVYRDRLQALFSDAVLLSASYAPNNFGNDCGSRHAMEKAKSYGIKRGVIYNDSKHHNIAMYDLNRQILAEDRNVIRIDSANMSEAVLRLVSKKNKHILF
;
A
#
# COMPACT_ATOMS: atom_id res chain seq x y z
N MET A 1 -11.46 -13.06 1.34
CA MET A 1 -10.60 -11.92 0.98
C MET A 1 -10.79 -11.45 -0.45
N LEU A 2 -11.05 -12.28 -1.41
CA LEU A 2 -11.26 -11.87 -2.82
C LEU A 2 -12.73 -11.79 -3.23
N ASN A 3 -13.65 -11.74 -2.28
CA ASN A 3 -15.07 -11.55 -2.55
C ASN A 3 -15.37 -10.05 -2.73
N LYS A 4 -16.37 -9.72 -3.57
CA LYS A 4 -16.83 -8.34 -3.83
C LYS A 4 -17.34 -7.61 -2.58
N ASP A 5 -17.75 -8.35 -1.56
CA ASP A 5 -18.26 -7.80 -0.30
C ASP A 5 -17.14 -7.39 0.66
N ASN A 6 -15.94 -7.93 0.49
CA ASN A 6 -14.80 -7.56 1.30
C ASN A 6 -14.29 -6.17 0.92
N LEU A 7 -13.82 -5.45 1.91
CA LEU A 7 -13.15 -4.18 1.76
C LEU A 7 -11.65 -4.40 1.79
N ASN A 8 -10.97 -4.13 0.70
CA ASN A 8 -9.53 -4.31 0.57
C ASN A 8 -8.86 -2.93 0.40
N ILE A 9 -7.89 -2.62 1.25
CA ILE A 9 -7.17 -1.35 1.21
C ILE A 9 -5.67 -1.63 1.02
N ALA A 10 -5.10 -1.15 -0.08
CA ALA A 10 -3.66 -1.20 -0.25
C ALA A 10 -2.98 -0.13 0.61
N VAL A 11 -1.92 -0.50 1.33
CA VAL A 11 -1.06 0.41 2.09
C VAL A 11 0.37 0.23 1.57
N ILE A 12 0.96 1.33 1.09
CA ILE A 12 2.25 1.34 0.40
C ILE A 12 3.11 2.52 0.85
N GLY A 13 4.42 2.43 0.66
CA GLY A 13 5.30 3.55 1.01
C GLY A 13 6.79 3.26 0.83
N VAL A 14 7.62 4.01 1.54
CA VAL A 14 9.08 3.91 1.47
C VAL A 14 9.60 2.61 2.08
N LEU A 15 10.78 2.18 1.58
CA LEU A 15 11.46 0.99 2.06
C LEU A 15 12.13 1.19 3.44
N ASN A 16 12.50 2.42 3.76
CA ASN A 16 13.22 2.77 4.99
C ASN A 16 12.51 3.96 5.68
N PRO A 17 11.31 3.74 6.28
CA PRO A 17 10.61 4.78 7.03
C PRO A 17 11.37 5.11 8.33
N ASP A 18 11.28 6.37 8.75
CA ASP A 18 11.67 6.74 10.10
C ASP A 18 10.59 6.35 11.13
N GLU A 19 10.91 6.44 12.42
CA GLU A 19 9.98 6.09 13.51
C GLU A 19 8.66 6.88 13.46
N LYS A 20 8.67 8.11 12.96
CA LYS A 20 7.47 8.95 12.86
C LYS A 20 6.54 8.48 11.75
N ILE A 21 7.14 8.09 10.62
CA ILE A 21 6.38 7.48 9.50
C ILE A 21 5.78 6.15 9.95
N GLU A 22 6.60 5.29 10.59
CA GLU A 22 6.13 4.00 11.10
C GLU A 22 4.96 4.18 12.08
N LEU A 23 5.10 5.05 13.09
CA LEU A 23 4.05 5.30 14.07
C LEU A 23 2.76 5.79 13.41
N THR A 24 2.87 6.76 12.48
CA THR A 24 1.71 7.34 11.80
C THR A 24 1.03 6.31 10.91
N GLU A 25 1.80 5.51 10.18
CA GLU A 25 1.28 4.44 9.33
C GLU A 25 0.54 3.38 10.15
N ARG A 26 1.12 2.93 11.27
CA ARG A 26 0.47 2.00 12.20
C ARG A 26 -0.87 2.55 12.69
N MET A 27 -0.92 3.82 13.07
CA MET A 27 -2.15 4.46 13.54
C MET A 27 -3.22 4.50 12.44
N VAL A 28 -2.87 4.93 11.24
CA VAL A 28 -3.82 5.02 10.11
C VAL A 28 -4.27 3.63 9.65
N THR A 29 -3.35 2.66 9.57
CA THR A 29 -3.67 1.27 9.22
C THR A 29 -4.58 0.63 10.26
N ALA A 30 -4.32 0.84 11.55
CA ALA A 30 -5.20 0.37 12.61
C ALA A 30 -6.60 1.01 12.53
N GLU A 31 -6.70 2.28 12.18
CA GLU A 31 -8.00 2.95 11.97
C GLU A 31 -8.77 2.34 10.79
N ILE A 32 -8.08 2.06 9.67
CA ILE A 32 -8.65 1.36 8.51
C ILE A 32 -9.21 -0.01 8.91
N ILE A 33 -8.46 -0.77 9.71
CA ILE A 33 -8.84 -2.12 10.16
C ILE A 33 -10.13 -2.12 10.99
N LYS A 34 -10.43 -1.07 11.75
CA LYS A 34 -11.71 -0.94 12.50
C LYS A 34 -12.95 -1.04 11.61
N HIS A 35 -12.79 -0.80 10.30
CA HIS A 35 -13.87 -0.93 9.31
C HIS A 35 -13.93 -2.31 8.65
N ASN A 36 -13.36 -3.35 9.28
CA ASN A 36 -13.26 -4.72 8.76
C ASN A 36 -12.54 -4.81 7.41
N ALA A 37 -11.57 -3.91 7.17
CA ALA A 37 -10.78 -3.93 5.96
C ALA A 37 -9.69 -5.00 6.02
N THR A 38 -9.46 -5.66 4.87
CA THR A 38 -8.29 -6.47 4.61
C THR A 38 -7.18 -5.55 4.09
N ILE A 39 -5.98 -5.66 4.63
CA ILE A 39 -4.82 -4.90 4.16
C ILE A 39 -4.19 -5.61 2.98
N VAL A 40 -3.88 -4.87 1.92
CA VAL A 40 -3.14 -5.36 0.75
C VAL A 40 -1.80 -4.66 0.71
N SER A 41 -0.71 -5.38 0.51
CA SER A 41 0.59 -4.77 0.29
C SER A 41 1.55 -5.73 -0.42
N GLY A 42 2.80 -5.31 -0.63
CA GLY A 42 3.75 -6.03 -1.47
C GLY A 42 4.82 -6.80 -0.74
N LEU A 43 4.78 -6.86 0.57
CA LEU A 43 5.78 -7.51 1.41
C LEU A 43 7.21 -6.91 1.29
N ALA A 44 7.37 -5.72 0.72
CA ALA A 44 8.65 -5.03 0.72
C ALA A 44 9.08 -4.66 2.14
N LEU A 45 10.35 -4.32 2.32
CA LEU A 45 10.83 -3.73 3.59
C LEU A 45 10.10 -2.40 3.85
N GLY A 46 10.11 -1.95 5.10
CA GLY A 46 9.52 -0.67 5.48
C GLY A 46 8.00 -0.68 5.51
N CYS A 47 7.37 0.27 4.83
CA CYS A 47 5.92 0.50 4.93
C CYS A 47 5.07 -0.74 4.64
N ASP A 48 5.39 -1.52 3.61
CA ASP A 48 4.64 -2.74 3.30
C ASP A 48 4.66 -3.73 4.49
N SER A 49 5.83 -3.93 5.09
CA SER A 49 5.98 -4.80 6.27
C SER A 49 5.25 -4.26 7.49
N ILE A 50 5.28 -2.95 7.71
CA ILE A 50 4.57 -2.28 8.81
C ILE A 50 3.07 -2.48 8.66
N ALA A 51 2.54 -2.31 7.46
CA ALA A 51 1.12 -2.52 7.18
C ALA A 51 0.68 -3.97 7.48
N HIS A 52 1.45 -4.97 7.01
CA HIS A 52 1.16 -6.38 7.27
C HIS A 52 1.25 -6.73 8.75
N LYS A 53 2.32 -6.31 9.45
CA LYS A 53 2.49 -6.52 10.90
C LYS A 53 1.34 -5.89 11.68
N THR A 54 0.96 -4.66 11.33
CA THR A 54 -0.17 -3.99 11.97
C THR A 54 -1.48 -4.76 11.76
N ALA A 55 -1.70 -5.34 10.57
CA ALA A 55 -2.87 -6.17 10.32
C ALA A 55 -2.87 -7.42 11.21
N LEU A 56 -1.76 -8.14 11.32
CA LEU A 56 -1.63 -9.32 12.17
C LEU A 56 -1.85 -8.97 13.65
N GLU A 57 -1.20 -7.93 14.16
CA GLU A 57 -1.34 -7.44 15.54
C GLU A 57 -2.80 -7.08 15.91
N LYS A 58 -3.58 -6.64 14.93
CA LYS A 58 -5.01 -6.30 15.10
C LYS A 58 -5.95 -7.45 14.76
N GLY A 59 -5.44 -8.64 14.47
CA GLY A 59 -6.25 -9.81 14.09
C GLY A 59 -6.98 -9.65 12.75
N ALA A 60 -6.53 -8.72 11.90
CA ALA A 60 -7.11 -8.49 10.58
C ALA A 60 -6.46 -9.38 9.52
N LYS A 61 -7.20 -9.66 8.46
CA LYS A 61 -6.67 -10.38 7.29
C LYS A 61 -5.77 -9.46 6.46
N THR A 62 -4.77 -10.07 5.84
CA THR A 62 -3.89 -9.34 4.92
C THR A 62 -3.56 -10.17 3.67
N ILE A 63 -3.38 -9.47 2.56
CA ILE A 63 -3.06 -10.04 1.24
C ILE A 63 -1.71 -9.49 0.80
N VAL A 64 -0.81 -10.39 0.50
CA VAL A 64 0.50 -10.09 -0.07
C VAL A 64 0.46 -10.25 -1.58
N ILE A 65 0.94 -9.26 -2.31
CA ILE A 65 1.17 -9.37 -3.76
C ILE A 65 2.67 -9.47 -4.01
N LEU A 66 3.15 -10.61 -4.48
CA LEU A 66 4.57 -10.90 -4.67
C LEU A 66 5.06 -10.59 -6.09
N PRO A 67 6.30 -10.10 -6.24
CA PRO A 67 6.98 -9.96 -7.53
C PRO A 67 7.72 -11.26 -7.94
N SER A 68 7.75 -12.25 -7.06
CA SER A 68 8.45 -13.52 -7.20
C SER A 68 7.47 -14.69 -7.18
N THR A 69 7.95 -15.89 -7.40
CA THR A 69 7.18 -17.11 -7.25
C THR A 69 6.81 -17.37 -5.78
N LEU A 70 5.77 -18.15 -5.52
CA LEU A 70 5.31 -18.47 -4.16
C LEU A 70 6.30 -19.32 -3.36
N ASP A 71 7.17 -20.06 -4.02
CA ASP A 71 8.25 -20.86 -3.43
C ASP A 71 9.55 -20.07 -3.23
N CYS A 72 9.61 -18.83 -3.69
CA CYS A 72 10.78 -17.96 -3.55
C CYS A 72 10.37 -16.57 -3.07
N ILE A 73 10.00 -16.47 -1.79
CA ILE A 73 9.54 -15.20 -1.18
C ILE A 73 10.68 -14.18 -1.17
N LEU A 74 10.36 -12.96 -1.63
CA LEU A 74 11.26 -11.82 -1.61
C LEU A 74 10.57 -10.59 -0.99
N PRO A 75 11.30 -9.78 -0.20
CA PRO A 75 12.69 -9.99 0.24
C PRO A 75 12.83 -11.15 1.24
N LYS A 76 14.02 -11.73 1.33
CA LYS A 76 14.28 -12.89 2.22
C LYS A 76 14.05 -12.58 3.70
N GLU A 77 14.27 -11.34 4.10
CA GLU A 77 14.05 -10.84 5.46
C GLU A 77 12.58 -10.96 5.89
N ASN A 78 11.66 -11.02 4.94
CA ASN A 78 10.22 -11.07 5.19
C ASN A 78 9.61 -12.48 4.98
N VAL A 79 10.43 -13.52 4.82
CA VAL A 79 9.93 -14.91 4.72
C VAL A 79 9.10 -15.28 5.95
N GLY A 80 9.63 -15.04 7.16
CA GLY A 80 8.89 -15.30 8.40
C GLY A 80 7.57 -14.53 8.50
N LEU A 81 7.56 -13.26 8.07
CA LEU A 81 6.32 -12.48 8.01
C LEU A 81 5.30 -13.08 7.02
N ALA A 82 5.76 -13.59 5.87
CA ALA A 82 4.88 -14.26 4.92
C ALA A 82 4.26 -15.54 5.50
N GLU A 83 5.05 -16.33 6.25
CA GLU A 83 4.58 -17.52 6.95
C GLU A 83 3.54 -17.18 8.01
N GLU A 84 3.80 -16.19 8.87
CA GLU A 84 2.85 -15.68 9.87
C GLU A 84 1.53 -15.21 9.24
N ILE A 85 1.61 -14.55 8.07
CA ILE A 85 0.42 -14.11 7.32
C ILE A 85 -0.42 -15.29 6.89
N VAL A 86 0.20 -16.34 6.34
CA VAL A 86 -0.52 -17.56 5.91
C VAL A 86 -1.12 -18.28 7.10
N GLU A 87 -0.38 -18.47 8.19
CA GLU A 87 -0.87 -19.09 9.43
C GLU A 87 -2.06 -18.34 10.03
N ALA A 88 -2.05 -17.01 9.98
CA ALA A 88 -3.18 -16.17 10.38
C ALA A 88 -4.36 -16.22 9.38
N GLY A 89 -4.28 -17.03 8.32
CA GLY A 89 -5.30 -17.18 7.28
C GLY A 89 -5.33 -15.99 6.31
N GLY A 90 -4.20 -15.31 6.12
CA GLY A 90 -3.97 -14.34 5.05
C GLY A 90 -3.72 -15.03 3.71
N LEU A 91 -3.33 -14.26 2.69
CA LEU A 91 -3.19 -14.76 1.33
C LEU A 91 -1.91 -14.21 0.67
N LEU A 92 -1.15 -15.09 0.02
CA LEU A 92 -0.05 -14.72 -0.87
C LEU A 92 -0.50 -14.89 -2.31
N ILE A 93 -0.27 -13.89 -3.15
CA ILE A 93 -0.62 -13.88 -4.57
C ILE A 93 0.62 -13.56 -5.39
N SER A 94 0.82 -14.34 -6.46
CA SER A 94 1.83 -14.06 -7.48
C SER A 94 1.27 -14.35 -8.87
N GLU A 95 1.73 -13.58 -9.87
CA GLU A 95 1.52 -13.88 -11.29
C GLU A 95 2.65 -14.75 -11.88
N TYR A 96 3.68 -15.04 -11.08
CA TYR A 96 4.88 -15.70 -11.57
C TYR A 96 4.96 -17.14 -11.07
N TYR A 97 5.29 -18.05 -11.98
CA TYR A 97 5.54 -19.47 -11.71
C TYR A 97 6.97 -19.89 -12.06
N GLU A 98 7.78 -18.97 -12.61
CA GLU A 98 9.19 -19.18 -12.93
C GLU A 98 10.06 -18.10 -12.28
N ALA A 99 11.28 -18.47 -11.92
CA ALA A 99 12.28 -17.53 -11.42
C ALA A 99 12.55 -16.39 -12.43
N PRO A 100 12.95 -15.20 -12.00
CA PRO A 100 13.31 -14.12 -12.90
C PRO A 100 14.53 -14.50 -13.74
N LYS A 101 14.50 -14.20 -15.04
CA LYS A 101 15.57 -14.54 -16.00
C LYS A 101 16.81 -13.66 -15.85
N SER A 102 16.66 -12.50 -15.24
CA SER A 102 17.73 -11.53 -15.05
C SER A 102 17.36 -10.52 -13.93
N ARG A 103 18.35 -9.70 -13.53
CA ARG A 103 18.11 -8.57 -12.61
C ARG A 103 17.07 -7.58 -13.18
N ASN A 104 17.14 -7.28 -14.49
CA ASN A 104 16.20 -6.37 -15.14
C ASN A 104 14.78 -6.95 -15.16
N ASP A 105 14.64 -8.27 -15.40
CA ASP A 105 13.35 -8.94 -15.31
C ASP A 105 12.80 -8.84 -13.89
N MET A 106 13.63 -9.04 -12.87
CA MET A 106 13.22 -8.88 -11.47
C MET A 106 12.73 -7.46 -11.17
N VAL A 107 13.47 -6.43 -11.60
CA VAL A 107 13.04 -5.03 -11.43
C VAL A 107 11.70 -4.77 -12.13
N SER A 108 11.53 -5.26 -13.35
CA SER A 108 10.27 -5.14 -14.09
C SER A 108 9.11 -5.79 -13.35
N ARG A 109 9.33 -6.95 -12.71
CA ARG A 109 8.30 -7.65 -11.94
C ARG A 109 7.81 -6.86 -10.73
N PHE A 110 8.70 -6.12 -10.05
CA PHE A 110 8.28 -5.20 -8.98
C PHE A 110 7.33 -4.13 -9.51
N VAL A 111 7.67 -3.47 -10.63
CA VAL A 111 6.83 -2.44 -11.24
C VAL A 111 5.50 -3.02 -11.74
N TYR A 112 5.53 -4.21 -12.38
CA TYR A 112 4.31 -4.87 -12.84
C TYR A 112 3.39 -5.29 -11.69
N ARG A 113 3.96 -5.79 -10.60
CA ARG A 113 3.23 -6.20 -9.41
C ARG A 113 2.44 -5.04 -8.78
N ASP A 114 2.98 -3.81 -8.80
CA ASP A 114 2.35 -2.65 -8.17
C ASP A 114 0.95 -2.35 -8.71
N ARG A 115 0.68 -2.68 -10.00
CA ARG A 115 -0.67 -2.58 -10.56
C ARG A 115 -1.68 -3.51 -9.86
N LEU A 116 -1.21 -4.67 -9.39
CA LEU A 116 -2.09 -5.62 -8.70
C LEU A 116 -2.44 -5.14 -7.31
N GLN A 117 -1.56 -4.44 -6.61
CA GLN A 117 -1.91 -3.82 -5.33
C GLN A 117 -3.11 -2.88 -5.51
N ALA A 118 -3.14 -2.11 -6.59
CA ALA A 118 -4.29 -1.27 -6.90
C ALA A 118 -5.53 -2.10 -7.31
N LEU A 119 -5.37 -3.09 -8.22
CA LEU A 119 -6.49 -3.89 -8.74
C LEU A 119 -7.20 -4.74 -7.68
N PHE A 120 -6.46 -5.24 -6.69
CA PHE A 120 -7.02 -6.03 -5.60
C PHE A 120 -7.58 -5.18 -4.45
N SER A 121 -7.64 -3.84 -4.63
CA SER A 121 -8.03 -2.91 -3.58
C SER A 121 -9.16 -1.98 -3.99
N ASP A 122 -10.00 -1.59 -3.03
CA ASP A 122 -11.04 -0.57 -3.18
C ASP A 122 -10.46 0.85 -3.04
N ALA A 123 -9.31 0.97 -2.35
CA ALA A 123 -8.55 2.19 -2.25
C ALA A 123 -7.05 1.90 -2.03
N VAL A 124 -6.19 2.85 -2.39
CA VAL A 124 -4.74 2.81 -2.15
C VAL A 124 -4.36 3.97 -1.25
N LEU A 125 -3.70 3.66 -0.13
CA LEU A 125 -3.12 4.60 0.81
C LEU A 125 -1.60 4.67 0.59
N LEU A 126 -1.08 5.85 0.32
CA LEU A 126 0.35 6.14 0.33
C LEU A 126 0.76 6.69 1.70
N SER A 127 1.60 5.96 2.41
CA SER A 127 2.12 6.35 3.71
C SER A 127 3.11 7.52 3.56
N ALA A 128 4.24 7.26 2.96
CA ALA A 128 5.24 8.25 2.58
C ALA A 128 6.01 7.77 1.35
N SER A 129 6.41 8.67 0.46
CA SER A 129 7.28 8.32 -0.67
C SER A 129 8.03 9.53 -1.22
N TYR A 130 9.24 9.29 -1.70
CA TYR A 130 9.99 10.24 -2.49
C TYR A 130 9.31 10.45 -3.85
N ALA A 131 9.29 11.69 -4.35
CA ALA A 131 9.03 11.93 -5.75
C ALA A 131 10.19 11.41 -6.61
N PRO A 132 9.99 11.13 -7.91
CA PRO A 132 11.07 10.75 -8.82
C PRO A 132 12.22 11.74 -8.75
N ASN A 133 13.43 11.23 -8.53
CA ASN A 133 14.64 12.02 -8.43
C ASN A 133 15.87 11.21 -8.89
N ASN A 134 17.02 11.87 -8.98
CA ASN A 134 18.27 11.26 -9.45
C ASN A 134 19.08 10.61 -8.31
N PHE A 135 18.54 10.52 -7.08
CA PHE A 135 19.26 9.98 -5.92
C PHE A 135 19.04 8.47 -5.73
N GLY A 136 18.24 7.82 -6.57
CA GLY A 136 18.01 6.37 -6.53
C GLY A 136 17.16 5.89 -5.33
N ASN A 137 16.46 6.79 -4.67
CA ASN A 137 15.57 6.49 -3.53
C ASN A 137 14.07 6.49 -3.91
N ASP A 138 13.75 6.66 -5.21
CA ASP A 138 12.41 6.45 -5.73
C ASP A 138 12.01 4.98 -5.50
N CYS A 139 10.85 4.79 -4.91
CA CYS A 139 10.26 3.47 -4.69
C CYS A 139 9.06 3.24 -5.61
N GLY A 140 8.68 1.97 -5.79
CA GLY A 140 7.57 1.56 -6.65
C GLY A 140 6.20 2.18 -6.33
N SER A 141 6.04 2.82 -5.17
CA SER A 141 4.77 3.40 -4.70
C SER A 141 4.12 4.34 -5.72
N ARG A 142 4.92 5.08 -6.49
CA ARG A 142 4.43 5.94 -7.57
C ARG A 142 3.62 5.15 -8.60
N HIS A 143 4.12 3.99 -9.02
CA HIS A 143 3.46 3.15 -10.02
C HIS A 143 2.10 2.64 -9.53
N ALA A 144 2.01 2.21 -8.29
CA ALA A 144 0.73 1.80 -7.70
C ALA A 144 -0.27 2.96 -7.63
N MET A 145 0.18 4.18 -7.24
CA MET A 145 -0.66 5.37 -7.19
C MET A 145 -1.13 5.83 -8.58
N GLU A 146 -0.28 5.76 -9.61
CA GLU A 146 -0.64 6.05 -11.00
C GLU A 146 -1.65 5.03 -11.54
N LYS A 147 -1.46 3.75 -11.26
CA LYS A 147 -2.40 2.69 -11.64
C LYS A 147 -3.74 2.84 -10.92
N ALA A 148 -3.74 3.15 -9.63
CA ALA A 148 -4.98 3.46 -8.90
C ALA A 148 -5.75 4.62 -9.56
N LYS A 149 -5.04 5.69 -9.97
CA LYS A 149 -5.64 6.80 -10.73
C LYS A 149 -6.27 6.33 -12.04
N SER A 150 -5.51 5.57 -12.85
CA SER A 150 -5.96 5.09 -14.16
C SER A 150 -7.16 4.14 -14.09
N TYR A 151 -7.27 3.36 -13.01
CA TYR A 151 -8.38 2.44 -12.76
C TYR A 151 -9.56 3.08 -12.03
N GLY A 152 -9.49 4.37 -11.72
CA GLY A 152 -10.55 5.07 -10.98
C GLY A 152 -10.71 4.59 -9.52
N ILE A 153 -9.67 3.97 -8.97
CA ILE A 153 -9.61 3.51 -7.57
C ILE A 153 -9.32 4.71 -6.67
N LYS A 154 -9.96 4.77 -5.52
CA LYS A 154 -9.73 5.83 -4.54
C LYS A 154 -8.27 5.87 -4.11
N ARG A 155 -7.77 7.08 -3.87
CA ARG A 155 -6.43 7.29 -3.37
C ARG A 155 -6.45 8.13 -2.11
N GLY A 156 -5.65 7.72 -1.13
CA GLY A 156 -5.37 8.49 0.06
C GLY A 156 -3.87 8.70 0.23
N VAL A 157 -3.48 9.77 0.88
CA VAL A 157 -2.09 10.04 1.27
C VAL A 157 -2.02 10.50 2.71
N ILE A 158 -1.03 10.04 3.46
CA ILE A 158 -0.70 10.59 4.77
C ILE A 158 0.10 11.86 4.55
N TYR A 159 -0.44 13.00 4.95
CA TYR A 159 0.27 14.28 4.78
C TYR A 159 -0.26 15.37 5.69
N ASN A 160 0.66 16.11 6.31
CA ASN A 160 0.37 17.29 7.11
C ASN A 160 1.29 18.43 6.68
N ASP A 161 0.72 19.55 6.20
CA ASP A 161 1.49 20.68 5.65
C ASP A 161 2.51 21.24 6.64
N SER A 162 2.14 21.41 7.91
CA SER A 162 3.02 22.01 8.91
C SER A 162 4.19 21.11 9.32
N LYS A 163 4.05 19.78 9.17
CA LYS A 163 5.05 18.81 9.61
C LYS A 163 5.90 18.25 8.46
N HIS A 164 5.33 18.11 7.25
CA HIS A 164 5.92 17.31 6.18
C HIS A 164 6.39 18.12 4.97
N HIS A 165 6.12 19.45 4.92
CA HIS A 165 6.38 20.26 3.71
C HIS A 165 7.86 20.29 3.27
N ASN A 166 8.80 20.13 4.20
CA ASN A 166 10.24 20.11 3.92
C ASN A 166 10.88 18.71 4.07
N ILE A 167 10.09 17.65 4.17
CA ILE A 167 10.61 16.28 4.32
C ILE A 167 10.52 15.58 2.97
N ALA A 168 11.67 15.23 2.40
CA ALA A 168 11.76 14.61 1.06
C ALA A 168 10.99 13.28 0.95
N MET A 169 10.89 12.51 2.03
CA MET A 169 10.08 11.26 2.06
C MET A 169 8.58 11.50 1.87
N TYR A 170 8.10 12.75 1.86
CA TYR A 170 6.70 13.10 1.57
C TYR A 170 6.53 13.87 0.26
N ASP A 171 7.57 13.95 -0.57
CA ASP A 171 7.53 14.74 -1.82
C ASP A 171 6.48 14.21 -2.79
N LEU A 172 6.36 12.89 -2.95
CA LEU A 172 5.33 12.28 -3.79
C LEU A 172 3.93 12.54 -3.22
N ASN A 173 3.76 12.46 -1.90
CA ASN A 173 2.48 12.73 -1.24
C ASN A 173 2.02 14.16 -1.53
N ARG A 174 2.94 15.13 -1.41
CA ARG A 174 2.70 16.56 -1.71
C ARG A 174 2.37 16.77 -3.18
N GLN A 175 3.15 16.15 -4.09
CA GLN A 175 2.92 16.24 -5.53
C GLN A 175 1.52 15.72 -5.90
N ILE A 176 1.14 14.54 -5.43
CA ILE A 176 -0.16 13.93 -5.71
C ILE A 176 -1.31 14.81 -5.22
N LEU A 177 -1.19 15.43 -4.04
CA LEU A 177 -2.21 16.35 -3.50
C LEU A 177 -2.32 17.63 -4.33
N ALA A 178 -1.22 18.12 -4.89
CA ALA A 178 -1.23 19.31 -5.76
C ALA A 178 -1.88 19.02 -7.13
N GLU A 179 -1.70 17.78 -7.65
CA GLU A 179 -2.18 17.38 -8.97
C GLU A 179 -3.64 16.90 -8.99
N ASP A 180 -4.16 16.38 -7.88
CA ASP A 180 -5.50 15.79 -7.84
C ASP A 180 -6.25 16.07 -6.54
N ARG A 181 -7.25 16.93 -6.63
CA ARG A 181 -8.12 17.31 -5.51
C ARG A 181 -9.02 16.20 -4.99
N ASN A 182 -9.17 15.09 -5.71
CA ASN A 182 -9.97 13.94 -5.28
C ASN A 182 -9.19 13.01 -4.34
N VAL A 183 -7.89 13.20 -4.19
CA VAL A 183 -7.07 12.44 -3.26
C VAL A 183 -7.39 12.82 -1.82
N ILE A 184 -7.59 11.84 -0.97
CA ILE A 184 -7.96 12.04 0.43
C ILE A 184 -6.68 12.28 1.23
N ARG A 185 -6.54 13.48 1.79
CA ARG A 185 -5.46 13.78 2.73
C ARG A 185 -5.84 13.27 4.12
N ILE A 186 -4.92 12.52 4.73
CA ILE A 186 -5.08 11.97 6.07
C ILE A 186 -3.96 12.51 6.96
N ASP A 187 -4.33 13.08 8.08
CA ASP A 187 -3.41 13.48 9.14
C ASP A 187 -4.01 13.22 10.54
N SER A 188 -3.26 13.52 11.59
CA SER A 188 -3.72 13.26 12.97
C SER A 188 -4.98 14.03 13.37
N ALA A 189 -5.28 15.16 12.72
CA ALA A 189 -6.44 15.98 13.06
C ALA A 189 -7.74 15.50 12.42
N ASN A 190 -7.65 14.83 11.25
CA ASN A 190 -8.82 14.40 10.47
C ASN A 190 -8.90 12.88 10.27
N MET A 191 -8.06 12.09 10.97
CA MET A 191 -7.83 10.67 10.69
C MET A 191 -9.13 9.87 10.53
N SER A 192 -10.00 9.87 11.51
CA SER A 192 -11.21 9.03 11.50
C SER A 192 -12.17 9.42 10.37
N GLU A 193 -12.37 10.72 10.13
CA GLU A 193 -13.22 11.19 9.02
C GLU A 193 -12.61 10.85 7.66
N ALA A 194 -11.31 11.11 7.49
CA ALA A 194 -10.62 10.85 6.23
C ALA A 194 -10.53 9.34 5.92
N VAL A 195 -10.29 8.50 6.94
CA VAL A 195 -10.33 7.05 6.79
C VAL A 195 -11.74 6.58 6.43
N LEU A 196 -12.79 7.09 7.08
CA LEU A 196 -14.17 6.76 6.71
C LEU A 196 -14.46 7.07 5.23
N ARG A 197 -14.00 8.21 4.72
CA ARG A 197 -14.10 8.56 3.30
C ARG A 197 -13.30 7.61 2.40
N LEU A 198 -12.12 7.19 2.84
CA LEU A 198 -11.27 6.26 2.09
C LEU A 198 -11.94 4.89 1.95
N VAL A 199 -12.44 4.34 3.04
CA VAL A 199 -13.02 2.99 3.11
C VAL A 199 -14.47 2.92 2.61
N SER A 200 -15.19 4.05 2.47
CA SER A 200 -16.54 4.04 1.94
C SER A 200 -16.56 3.47 0.51
N LYS A 201 -17.36 2.42 0.26
CA LYS A 201 -17.52 1.89 -1.11
C LYS A 201 -18.14 2.97 -1.99
N LYS A 202 -17.60 3.20 -3.19
CA LYS A 202 -18.31 3.97 -4.21
C LYS A 202 -19.63 3.26 -4.47
N ASN A 203 -20.78 3.97 -4.36
CA ASN A 203 -22.02 3.46 -4.92
C ASN A 203 -21.75 3.19 -6.41
N LYS A 204 -21.62 1.93 -6.79
CA LYS A 204 -21.62 1.56 -8.19
C LYS A 204 -23.04 1.88 -8.68
N HIS A 205 -23.25 3.03 -9.29
CA HIS A 205 -24.36 3.18 -10.22
C HIS A 205 -24.13 2.13 -11.30
N ILE A 206 -24.86 1.04 -11.19
CA ILE A 206 -24.98 0.06 -12.25
C ILE A 206 -25.69 0.82 -13.38
N LEU A 207 -24.91 1.32 -14.34
CA LEU A 207 -25.46 1.68 -15.64
C LEU A 207 -25.77 0.35 -16.34
N PHE A 208 -27.05 -0.01 -16.35
CA PHE A 208 -27.60 -1.04 -17.23
C PHE A 208 -27.57 -0.54 -18.67
#